data_c8a2c92bdd4befb321a390660aaca251
#
_entry.id   c8a2c92bdd4befb321a390660aaca251
#
_cell.length_a   1.000
_cell.length_b   1.000
_cell.length_c   1.000
_cell.angle_alpha   90.00
_cell.angle_beta   90.00
_cell.angle_gamma   90.00
#
_symmetry.space_group_name_H-M   'P 1'
#
loop_
_entity.id
_entity.type
_entity.pdbx_description
1 polymer ?
#
loop_
_entity_poly.entity_id
_entity_poly.type
_entity_poly.pdbx_seq_one_letter_code
_entity_poly.pdbx_strand_id
1 'polypeptide(L)'
;IADQAAEKLRERFPGVNIVGTYHGYFKKEGPENDAVISLIKNAKPDVLYVCFGVPAQEKWVAANREKLGSVRLFLALGGSLDGYSGNVKRAPEFFIKMNLEWFYRLICQPSRLGRMMKLPKFVFGTIIYKLSGKAKKKS
;
A
#
# COMPACT_ATOMS: atom_id res chain seq x y z
N ILE A 1 4.49 11.33 7.14
CA ILE A 1 3.27 10.75 6.50
C ILE A 1 2.49 9.90 7.49
N ALA A 2 3.11 8.90 8.13
CA ALA A 2 2.39 8.01 9.06
C ALA A 2 1.76 8.78 10.23
N ASP A 3 2.52 9.65 10.88
CA ASP A 3 2.04 10.48 12.00
C ASP A 3 0.93 11.45 11.58
N GLN A 4 1.10 12.11 10.44
CA GLN A 4 0.09 13.02 9.87
C GLN A 4 -1.21 12.27 9.52
N ALA A 5 -1.09 11.07 8.96
CA ALA A 5 -2.25 10.23 8.67
C ALA A 5 -2.96 9.79 9.97
N ALA A 6 -2.20 9.43 11.00
CA ALA A 6 -2.75 9.08 12.31
C ALA A 6 -3.49 10.24 12.96
N GLU A 7 -2.94 11.46 12.89
CA GLU A 7 -3.58 12.66 13.39
C GLU A 7 -4.92 12.92 12.68
N LYS A 8 -4.92 12.90 11.34
CA LYS A 8 -6.15 13.06 10.55
C LYS A 8 -7.19 11.97 10.79
N LEU A 9 -6.74 10.74 11.02
CA LEU A 9 -7.65 9.65 11.38
C LEU A 9 -8.28 9.85 12.77
N ARG A 10 -7.52 10.34 13.75
CA ARG A 10 -8.06 10.68 15.08
C ARG A 10 -9.07 11.82 14.99
N GLU A 11 -8.76 12.88 14.21
CA GLU A 11 -9.69 14.00 13.98
C GLU A 11 -11.02 13.50 13.34
N ARG A 12 -10.92 12.63 12.35
CA ARG A 12 -12.08 12.13 11.60
C ARG A 12 -12.89 11.08 12.36
N PHE A 13 -12.22 10.29 13.18
CA PHE A 13 -12.79 9.17 13.94
C PHE A 13 -12.36 9.26 15.41
N PRO A 14 -13.04 10.08 16.24
CA PRO A 14 -12.62 10.34 17.62
C PRO A 14 -12.56 9.11 18.52
N GLY A 15 -13.21 7.99 18.11
CA GLY A 15 -13.17 6.71 18.85
C GLY A 15 -12.02 5.79 18.46
N VAL A 16 -11.19 6.15 17.47
CA VAL A 16 -10.10 5.28 17.04
C VAL A 16 -8.92 5.34 18.02
N ASN A 17 -8.49 4.17 18.48
CA ASN A 17 -7.29 4.05 19.32
C ASN A 17 -6.07 3.68 18.45
N ILE A 18 -5.27 4.69 18.08
CA ILE A 18 -4.03 4.47 17.32
C ILE A 18 -2.87 4.36 18.32
N VAL A 19 -2.43 3.13 18.56
CA VAL A 19 -1.43 2.77 19.56
C VAL A 19 0.02 3.04 19.12
N GLY A 20 0.26 3.32 17.84
CA GLY A 20 1.59 3.68 17.35
C GLY A 20 1.63 3.89 15.85
N THR A 21 2.70 4.56 15.42
CA THR A 21 3.05 4.81 14.02
C THR A 21 4.53 4.52 13.80
N TYR A 22 4.88 4.19 12.56
CA TYR A 22 6.28 4.03 12.17
C TYR A 22 6.47 4.43 10.71
N HIS A 23 7.61 5.03 10.36
CA HIS A 23 7.87 5.60 9.04
C HIS A 23 8.03 4.55 7.91
N GLY A 24 8.24 3.29 8.24
CA GLY A 24 8.36 2.20 7.27
C GLY A 24 9.67 2.12 6.48
N TYR A 25 10.61 3.06 6.65
CA TYR A 25 11.92 3.06 6.00
C TYR A 25 12.94 2.32 6.89
N PHE A 26 12.96 1.01 6.81
CA PHE A 26 13.89 0.12 7.51
C PHE A 26 14.17 -1.10 6.65
N LYS A 27 15.26 -1.81 6.91
CA LYS A 27 15.57 -3.10 6.28
C LYS A 27 14.54 -4.12 6.74
N LYS A 28 13.89 -4.79 5.78
CA LYS A 28 12.77 -5.72 6.04
C LYS A 28 13.22 -7.06 6.63
N GLU A 29 14.53 -7.22 6.88
CA GLU A 29 15.18 -8.38 7.46
C GLU A 29 16.28 -7.92 8.43
N GLY A 30 16.68 -8.81 9.36
CA GLY A 30 17.73 -8.56 10.34
C GLY A 30 17.33 -7.63 11.49
N PRO A 31 18.32 -7.03 12.20
CA PRO A 31 18.09 -6.32 13.48
C PRO A 31 17.08 -5.18 13.41
N GLU A 32 17.05 -4.43 12.31
CA GLU A 32 16.09 -3.33 12.14
C GLU A 32 14.65 -3.87 12.08
N ASN A 33 14.44 -4.98 11.36
CA ASN A 33 13.14 -5.65 11.31
C ASN A 33 12.74 -6.17 12.70
N ASP A 34 13.65 -6.79 13.40
CA ASP A 34 13.37 -7.38 14.73
C ASP A 34 13.03 -6.28 15.75
N ALA A 35 13.67 -5.12 15.66
CA ALA A 35 13.31 -3.94 16.46
C ALA A 35 11.88 -3.47 16.17
N VAL A 36 11.47 -3.38 14.89
CA VAL A 36 10.12 -3.01 14.51
C VAL A 36 9.08 -4.04 14.96
N ILE A 37 9.39 -5.34 14.82
CA ILE A 37 8.55 -6.41 15.34
C ILE A 37 8.34 -6.27 16.86
N SER A 38 9.42 -5.97 17.59
CA SER A 38 9.35 -5.76 19.04
C SER A 38 8.48 -4.56 19.42
N LEU A 39 8.58 -3.45 18.70
CA LEU A 39 7.72 -2.28 18.88
C LEU A 39 6.24 -2.64 18.70
N ILE A 40 5.90 -3.38 17.63
CA ILE A 40 4.54 -3.80 17.36
C ILE A 40 4.02 -4.75 18.45
N LYS A 41 4.84 -5.71 18.89
CA LYS A 41 4.47 -6.62 19.98
C LYS A 41 4.18 -5.89 21.28
N ASN A 42 4.97 -4.88 21.61
CA ASN A 42 4.78 -4.08 22.83
C ASN A 42 3.50 -3.23 22.76
N ALA A 43 3.20 -2.69 21.58
CA ALA A 43 1.98 -1.89 21.37
C ALA A 43 0.69 -2.73 21.30
N LYS A 44 0.79 -4.04 21.02
CA LYS A 44 -0.33 -5.01 20.94
C LYS A 44 -1.51 -4.52 20.09
N PRO A 45 -1.32 -4.07 18.84
CA PRO A 45 -2.44 -3.64 18.03
C PRO A 45 -3.31 -4.82 17.58
N ASP A 46 -4.62 -4.61 17.47
CA ASP A 46 -5.54 -5.56 16.81
C ASP A 46 -5.41 -5.48 15.29
N VAL A 47 -5.14 -4.28 14.76
CA VAL A 47 -5.06 -4.01 13.32
C VAL A 47 -3.73 -3.34 13.00
N LEU A 48 -3.03 -3.86 12.01
CA LEU A 48 -1.76 -3.32 11.52
C LEU A 48 -1.87 -2.87 10.06
N TYR A 49 -1.69 -1.57 9.82
CA TYR A 49 -1.59 -1.02 8.49
C TYR A 49 -0.16 -1.12 7.98
N VAL A 50 0.04 -1.85 6.86
CA VAL A 50 1.35 -2.04 6.24
C VAL A 50 1.36 -1.33 4.89
N CYS A 51 2.16 -0.27 4.76
CA CYS A 51 2.10 0.66 3.65
C CYS A 51 3.45 0.85 2.93
N PHE A 52 4.15 -0.25 2.64
CA PHE A 52 5.46 -0.23 1.97
C PHE A 52 5.37 -0.22 0.43
N GLY A 53 4.15 -0.45 -0.10
CA GLY A 53 3.90 -0.69 -1.53
C GLY A 53 4.07 -2.14 -1.94
N VAL A 54 3.44 -2.47 -3.07
CA VAL A 54 3.38 -3.82 -3.66
C VAL A 54 4.71 -4.13 -4.38
N PRO A 55 5.30 -5.32 -4.26
CA PRO A 55 4.88 -6.48 -3.43
C PRO A 55 5.59 -6.53 -2.07
N ALA A 56 6.27 -5.47 -1.62
CA ALA A 56 7.10 -5.50 -0.42
C ALA A 56 6.25 -5.69 0.85
N GLN A 57 5.08 -5.07 0.92
CA GLN A 57 4.18 -5.15 2.06
C GLN A 57 3.62 -6.57 2.24
N GLU A 58 3.19 -7.23 1.17
CA GLU A 58 2.65 -8.59 1.20
C GLU A 58 3.73 -9.59 1.62
N LYS A 59 4.95 -9.45 1.06
CA LYS A 59 6.09 -10.29 1.42
C LYS A 59 6.45 -10.13 2.89
N TRP A 60 6.47 -8.90 3.39
CA TRP A 60 6.80 -8.62 4.78
C TRP A 60 5.75 -9.19 5.74
N VAL A 61 4.46 -9.04 5.42
CA VAL A 61 3.37 -9.64 6.21
C VAL A 61 3.50 -11.16 6.22
N ALA A 62 3.68 -11.79 5.06
CA ALA A 62 3.84 -13.23 4.96
C ALA A 62 5.00 -13.76 5.81
N ALA A 63 6.13 -13.05 5.83
CA ALA A 63 7.32 -13.44 6.57
C ALA A 63 7.23 -13.22 8.10
N ASN A 64 6.38 -12.28 8.57
CA ASN A 64 6.40 -11.86 9.97
C ASN A 64 5.07 -12.07 10.71
N ARG A 65 3.98 -12.46 10.04
CA ARG A 65 2.66 -12.63 10.67
C ARG A 65 2.66 -13.59 11.86
N GLU A 66 3.42 -14.66 11.78
CA GLU A 66 3.52 -15.65 12.88
C GLU A 66 4.21 -15.07 14.10
N LYS A 67 5.19 -14.17 13.91
CA LYS A 67 5.86 -13.45 14.98
C LYS A 67 4.93 -12.42 15.65
N LEU A 68 3.88 -11.97 14.96
CA LEU A 68 2.96 -10.92 15.37
C LEU A 68 1.58 -11.49 15.75
N GLY A 69 1.54 -12.56 16.54
CA GLY A 69 0.33 -13.29 16.88
C GLY A 69 -0.76 -12.47 17.61
N SER A 70 -0.44 -11.30 18.17
CA SER A 70 -1.41 -10.37 18.74
C SER A 70 -2.20 -9.58 17.67
N VAL A 71 -1.66 -9.46 16.46
CA VAL A 71 -2.31 -8.73 15.37
C VAL A 71 -3.37 -9.61 14.72
N ARG A 72 -4.62 -9.19 14.81
CA ARG A 72 -5.78 -9.92 14.27
C ARG A 72 -6.01 -9.66 12.80
N LEU A 73 -5.66 -8.45 12.32
CA LEU A 73 -5.88 -8.04 10.95
C LEU A 73 -4.68 -7.25 10.40
N PHE A 74 -4.14 -7.70 9.28
CA PHE A 74 -3.12 -7.00 8.51
C PHE A 74 -3.75 -6.37 7.27
N LEU A 75 -3.59 -5.07 7.11
CA LEU A 75 -4.10 -4.30 5.97
C LEU A 75 -2.94 -3.75 5.14
N ALA A 76 -2.69 -4.40 4.00
CA ALA A 76 -1.67 -3.99 3.04
C ALA A 76 -2.23 -2.89 2.11
N LEU A 77 -2.13 -1.63 2.51
CA LEU A 77 -2.85 -0.51 1.90
C LEU A 77 -2.00 0.33 0.93
N GLY A 78 -0.72 0.01 0.76
CA GLY A 78 0.16 0.73 -0.18
C GLY A 78 0.25 2.23 0.12
N GLY A 79 -0.02 3.05 -0.88
CA GLY A 79 0.00 4.51 -0.76
C GLY A 79 -1.28 5.14 -0.20
N SER A 80 -2.15 4.38 0.48
CA SER A 80 -3.41 4.93 1.01
C SER A 80 -3.19 5.95 2.12
N LEU A 81 -2.12 5.79 2.92
CA LEU A 81 -1.75 6.77 3.96
C LEU A 81 -1.39 8.14 3.38
N ASP A 82 -0.90 8.22 2.14
CA ASP A 82 -0.64 9.49 1.46
C ASP A 82 -1.94 10.30 1.27
N GLY A 83 -3.05 9.61 1.01
CA GLY A 83 -4.38 10.22 0.91
C GLY A 83 -4.93 10.68 2.25
N TYR A 84 -4.73 9.89 3.32
CA TYR A 84 -5.18 10.25 4.67
C TYR A 84 -4.34 11.37 5.29
N SER A 85 -3.04 11.43 4.99
CA SER A 85 -2.17 12.50 5.49
C SER A 85 -2.47 13.88 4.88
N GLY A 86 -3.29 13.95 3.82
CA GLY A 86 -3.58 15.19 3.10
C GLY A 86 -2.46 15.62 2.13
N ASN A 87 -1.36 14.88 2.06
CA ASN A 87 -0.23 15.19 1.17
C ASN A 87 -0.55 14.95 -0.31
N VAL A 88 -1.58 14.18 -0.60
CA VAL A 88 -2.05 13.93 -1.97
C VAL A 88 -3.47 14.46 -2.11
N LYS A 89 -3.63 15.52 -2.89
CA LYS A 89 -4.95 16.02 -3.26
C LYS A 89 -5.68 14.95 -4.07
N ARG A 90 -6.94 14.71 -3.72
CA ARG A 90 -7.82 13.87 -4.52
C ARG A 90 -7.98 14.49 -5.91
N ALA A 91 -8.05 13.65 -6.94
CA ALA A 91 -8.29 14.14 -8.29
C ALA A 91 -9.59 14.96 -8.36
N PRO A 92 -9.64 16.03 -9.18
CA PRO A 92 -10.88 16.75 -9.46
C PRO A 92 -11.98 15.80 -9.93
N GLU A 93 -13.24 16.13 -9.64
CA GLU A 93 -14.40 15.27 -9.98
C GLU A 93 -14.44 14.84 -11.44
N PHE A 94 -14.02 15.72 -12.35
CA PHE A 94 -13.91 15.42 -13.78
C PHE A 94 -13.05 14.18 -14.05
N PHE A 95 -11.85 14.12 -13.45
CA PHE A 95 -10.95 12.96 -13.59
C PHE A 95 -11.52 11.71 -12.94
N ILE A 96 -12.24 11.85 -11.82
CA ILE A 96 -12.88 10.72 -11.12
C ILE A 96 -14.01 10.15 -11.99
N LYS A 97 -14.89 11.00 -12.53
CA LYS A 97 -16.01 10.61 -13.40
C LYS A 97 -15.55 9.92 -14.69
N MET A 98 -14.38 10.30 -15.21
CA MET A 98 -13.77 9.68 -16.39
C MET A 98 -12.90 8.45 -16.10
N ASN A 99 -12.82 7.98 -14.84
CA ASN A 99 -11.90 6.93 -14.42
C ASN A 99 -10.41 7.24 -14.70
N LEU A 100 -10.05 8.52 -14.77
CA LEU A 100 -8.69 9.02 -15.03
C LEU A 100 -7.96 9.49 -13.76
N GLU A 101 -8.41 9.09 -12.57
CA GLU A 101 -7.74 9.44 -11.31
C GLU A 101 -6.28 8.98 -11.31
N TRP A 102 -5.98 7.81 -11.87
CA TRP A 102 -4.64 7.29 -12.03
C TRP A 102 -3.75 8.22 -12.89
N PHE A 103 -4.29 8.82 -13.93
CA PHE A 103 -3.58 9.75 -14.82
C PHE A 103 -3.30 11.09 -14.12
N TYR A 104 -4.27 11.60 -13.38
CA TYR A 104 -4.07 12.79 -12.54
C TYR A 104 -2.96 12.56 -11.50
N ARG A 105 -2.95 11.41 -10.83
CA ARG A 105 -1.89 11.04 -9.89
C ARG A 105 -0.53 10.92 -10.57
N LEU A 106 -0.48 10.50 -11.82
CA LEU A 106 0.75 10.43 -12.60
C LEU A 106 1.30 11.82 -12.91
N ILE A 107 0.43 12.75 -13.27
CA ILE A 107 0.82 14.16 -13.52
C ILE A 107 1.37 14.78 -12.23
N CYS A 108 0.69 14.57 -11.10
CA CYS A 108 1.13 15.12 -9.81
C CYS A 108 2.38 14.46 -9.24
N GLN A 109 2.67 13.20 -9.63
CA GLN A 109 3.80 12.42 -9.12
C GLN A 109 4.49 11.64 -10.25
N PRO A 110 5.32 12.30 -11.08
CA PRO A 110 5.99 11.67 -12.23
C PRO A 110 6.89 10.48 -11.85
N SER A 111 7.40 10.46 -10.61
CA SER A 111 8.21 9.35 -10.08
C SER A 111 7.48 7.99 -10.09
N ARG A 112 6.15 8.00 -10.21
CA ARG A 112 5.33 6.78 -10.33
C ARG A 112 5.32 6.18 -11.73
N LEU A 113 5.82 6.91 -12.75
CA LEU A 113 5.80 6.49 -14.16
C LEU A 113 6.39 5.09 -14.35
N GLY A 114 7.55 4.81 -13.74
CA GLY A 114 8.21 3.50 -13.88
C GLY A 114 7.38 2.32 -13.38
N ARG A 115 6.56 2.54 -12.34
CA ARG A 115 5.63 1.53 -11.82
C ARG A 115 4.39 1.39 -12.71
N MET A 116 3.90 2.49 -13.25
CA MET A 116 2.69 2.52 -14.09
C MET A 116 2.94 1.99 -15.50
N MET A 117 4.16 2.10 -16.03
CA MET A 117 4.54 1.50 -17.33
C MET A 117 4.43 -0.04 -17.36
N LYS A 118 4.31 -0.68 -16.22
CA LYS A 118 4.01 -2.13 -16.17
C LYS A 118 2.59 -2.46 -16.63
N LEU A 119 1.63 -1.54 -16.44
CA LEU A 119 0.22 -1.75 -16.85
C LEU A 119 0.06 -1.80 -18.38
N PRO A 120 0.50 -0.81 -19.17
CA PRO A 120 0.47 -0.91 -20.63
C PRO A 120 1.19 -2.16 -21.13
N LYS A 121 2.38 -2.47 -20.59
CA LYS A 121 3.14 -3.68 -20.96
C LYS A 121 2.34 -4.96 -20.71
N PHE A 122 1.63 -5.05 -19.59
CA PHE A 122 0.76 -6.17 -19.28
C PHE A 122 -0.42 -6.26 -20.26
N VAL A 123 -1.10 -5.14 -20.53
CA VAL A 123 -2.23 -5.09 -21.46
C VAL A 123 -1.81 -5.52 -22.86
N PHE A 124 -0.72 -4.95 -23.40
CA PHE A 124 -0.18 -5.34 -24.70
C PHE A 124 0.22 -6.82 -24.72
N GLY A 125 0.90 -7.29 -23.67
CA GLY A 125 1.27 -8.70 -23.54
C GLY A 125 0.05 -9.63 -23.56
N THR A 126 -1.03 -9.25 -22.88
CA THR A 126 -2.28 -10.01 -22.84
C THR A 126 -2.98 -10.03 -24.19
N ILE A 127 -3.01 -8.91 -24.90
CA ILE A 127 -3.58 -8.82 -26.25
C ILE A 127 -2.79 -9.72 -27.21
N ILE A 128 -1.47 -9.61 -27.22
CA ILE A 128 -0.60 -10.45 -28.06
C ILE A 128 -0.79 -11.93 -27.72
N TYR A 129 -0.85 -12.29 -26.45
CA TYR A 129 -1.09 -13.68 -26.01
C TYR A 129 -2.44 -14.20 -26.50
N LYS A 130 -3.49 -13.38 -26.43
CA LYS A 130 -4.83 -13.73 -26.92
C LYS A 130 -4.86 -13.90 -28.45
N LEU A 131 -4.21 -12.99 -29.17
CA LEU A 131 -4.12 -13.02 -30.64
C LEU A 131 -3.25 -14.18 -31.15
N SER A 132 -2.22 -14.57 -30.40
CA SER A 132 -1.33 -15.69 -30.77
C SER A 132 -1.98 -17.09 -30.66
N GLY A 133 -3.25 -17.18 -30.29
CA GLY A 133 -4.00 -18.45 -30.16
C GLY A 133 -3.56 -19.36 -29.02
N LYS A 134 -2.53 -18.97 -28.23
CA LYS A 134 -2.01 -19.77 -27.10
C LYS A 134 -3.01 -19.88 -25.94
N ALA A 135 -4.03 -19.03 -25.90
CA ALA A 135 -5.10 -19.10 -24.92
C ALA A 135 -6.06 -20.30 -25.13
N LYS A 136 -6.17 -20.82 -26.35
CA LYS A 136 -7.07 -21.94 -26.67
C LYS A 136 -6.50 -23.34 -26.36
N LYS A 137 -5.24 -23.45 -25.94
CA LYS A 137 -4.55 -24.76 -25.76
C LYS A 137 -4.54 -25.28 -24.32
N LYS A 138 -5.27 -24.63 -23.40
CA LYS A 138 -5.38 -25.01 -21.96
C LYS A 138 -6.84 -25.13 -21.51
N SER A 139 -7.67 -25.74 -22.35
CA SER A 139 -9.00 -26.22 -21.95
C SER A 139 -9.06 -27.73 -22.09
#